data_77c0446f2f9dbce0eee8936fec062014
#
_entry.id   77c0446f2f9dbce0eee8936fec062014
#
_cell.length_a   1.000
_cell.length_b   1.000
_cell.length_c   1.000
_cell.angle_alpha   90.00
_cell.angle_beta   90.00
_cell.angle_gamma   90.00
#
_symmetry.space_group_name_H-M   'P 1'
#
loop_
_entity.id
_entity.type
_entity.pdbx_description
1 polymer ?
#
loop_
_entity_poly.entity_id
_entity_poly.type
_entity_poly.pdbx_seq_one_letter_code
_entity_poly.pdbx_strand_id
1 'polypeptide(L)'
;MSTDSATTPALFLSHGAPPLVDSELWVSQLQRWAADLPRPTAILVVSAHWESAPLTIGSTTTGTPLVYDFGGFPRRFYEVTYTSPGAPDLA
;
A
#
# COMPACT_ATOMS: atom_id res chain seq x y z
N MET A 1 2.65 -8.13 29.97
CA MET A 1 1.83 -8.15 28.83
C MET A 1 2.66 -8.17 27.57
N SER A 2 2.25 -8.83 26.71
CA SER A 2 3.00 -8.89 25.52
C SER A 2 2.41 -7.98 24.46
N THR A 3 3.20 -7.71 23.45
CA THR A 3 2.73 -7.04 22.28
C THR A 3 1.72 -7.87 21.50
N ASP A 4 1.54 -9.13 21.88
CA ASP A 4 0.56 -9.99 21.25
C ASP A 4 -0.85 -9.46 21.36
N SER A 5 -1.11 -8.67 22.41
CA SER A 5 -2.41 -8.07 22.58
C SER A 5 -2.62 -6.86 21.67
N ALA A 6 -1.57 -6.38 21.02
CA ALA A 6 -1.70 -5.24 20.13
C ALA A 6 -2.47 -5.64 18.86
N THR A 7 -3.58 -4.97 18.63
CA THR A 7 -4.38 -5.16 17.43
C THR A 7 -3.98 -4.14 16.39
N THR A 8 -3.67 -4.60 15.20
CA THR A 8 -3.37 -3.71 14.09
C THR A 8 -4.64 -2.95 13.69
N PRO A 9 -4.60 -1.63 13.65
CA PRO A 9 -5.77 -0.85 13.29
C PRO A 9 -6.13 -0.98 11.82
N ALA A 10 -7.39 -0.72 11.50
CA ALA A 10 -7.80 -0.47 10.14
C ALA A 10 -7.54 1.00 9.83
N LEU A 11 -6.92 1.28 8.68
CA LEU A 11 -6.55 2.62 8.30
C LEU A 11 -7.32 3.07 7.07
N PHE A 12 -7.77 4.31 7.08
CA PHE A 12 -8.33 4.96 5.90
C PHE A 12 -7.39 6.07 5.47
N LEU A 13 -6.83 5.93 4.26
CA LEU A 13 -5.83 6.86 3.75
C LEU A 13 -6.30 7.51 2.46
N SER A 14 -6.17 8.84 2.41
CA SER A 14 -6.29 9.59 1.17
C SER A 14 -4.88 9.83 0.65
N HIS A 15 -4.48 9.09 -0.36
CA HIS A 15 -3.08 9.08 -0.78
C HIS A 15 -2.75 10.09 -1.88
N GLY A 16 -3.75 10.80 -2.42
CA GLY A 16 -3.50 11.82 -3.45
C GLY A 16 -3.03 11.23 -4.78
N ALA A 17 -2.26 12.01 -5.50
CA ALA A 17 -1.75 11.66 -6.83
C ALA A 17 -0.29 11.21 -6.75
N PRO A 18 0.26 10.60 -7.84
CA PRO A 18 1.63 10.13 -7.86
C PRO A 18 2.69 11.10 -7.35
N PRO A 19 2.62 12.44 -7.60
CA PRO A 19 3.62 13.36 -7.07
C PRO A 19 3.75 13.41 -5.55
N LEU A 20 2.81 12.80 -4.82
CA LEU A 20 2.90 12.71 -3.37
C LEU A 20 4.23 12.09 -2.92
N VAL A 21 4.78 11.15 -3.70
CA VAL A 21 6.03 10.47 -3.37
C VAL A 21 7.23 11.41 -3.34
N ASP A 22 7.12 12.59 -3.96
CA ASP A 22 8.15 13.61 -3.96
C ASP A 22 7.99 14.60 -2.80
N SER A 23 6.92 14.52 -2.03
CA SER A 23 6.70 15.42 -0.91
C SER A 23 7.43 14.92 0.32
N GLU A 24 8.53 15.57 0.68
CA GLU A 24 9.32 15.19 1.84
C GLU A 24 8.48 15.24 3.13
N LEU A 25 7.61 16.23 3.24
CA LEU A 25 6.76 16.39 4.41
C LEU A 25 5.81 15.20 4.56
N TRP A 26 5.07 14.87 3.50
CA TRP A 26 4.11 13.76 3.52
C TRP A 26 4.80 12.42 3.75
N VAL A 27 5.89 12.17 3.03
CA VAL A 27 6.62 10.91 3.15
C VAL A 27 7.17 10.75 4.56
N SER A 28 7.75 11.79 5.14
CA SER A 28 8.30 11.71 6.50
C SER A 28 7.20 11.52 7.55
N GLN A 29 6.04 12.15 7.35
CA GLN A 29 4.91 11.98 8.27
C GLN A 29 4.35 10.56 8.20
N LEU A 30 4.22 10.01 7.00
CA LEU A 30 3.74 8.63 6.81
C LEU A 30 4.73 7.62 7.40
N GLN A 31 6.01 7.83 7.22
CA GLN A 31 7.04 6.97 7.81
C GLN A 31 7.00 6.99 9.32
N ARG A 32 6.84 8.16 9.92
CA ARG A 32 6.74 8.30 11.36
C ARG A 32 5.51 7.62 11.91
N TRP A 33 4.37 7.80 11.24
CA TRP A 33 3.14 7.16 11.63
C TRP A 33 3.25 5.64 11.54
N ALA A 34 3.79 5.13 10.44
CA ALA A 34 3.99 3.70 10.26
C ALA A 34 4.90 3.11 11.35
N ALA A 35 5.92 3.85 11.78
CA ALA A 35 6.83 3.39 12.82
C ALA A 35 6.13 3.25 14.18
N ASP A 36 5.06 4.01 14.42
CA ASP A 36 4.29 3.94 15.66
C ASP A 36 3.23 2.83 15.66
N LEU A 37 3.00 2.20 14.52
CA LEU A 37 2.01 1.13 14.41
C LEU A 37 2.63 -0.22 14.71
N PRO A 38 1.83 -1.19 15.21
CA PRO A 38 2.32 -2.56 15.31
C PRO A 38 2.74 -3.07 13.93
N ARG A 39 3.80 -3.85 13.89
CA ARG A 39 4.25 -4.44 12.62
C ARG A 39 3.25 -5.51 12.18
N PRO A 40 2.60 -5.35 11.04
CA PRO A 40 1.62 -6.34 10.59
C PRO A 40 2.33 -7.56 9.99
N THR A 41 1.66 -8.72 10.06
CA THR A 41 2.10 -9.91 9.34
C THR A 41 1.67 -9.89 7.88
N ALA A 42 0.57 -9.19 7.60
CA ALA A 42 0.08 -8.99 6.24
C ALA A 42 -0.79 -7.75 6.19
N ILE A 43 -1.01 -7.23 4.99
CA ILE A 43 -1.81 -6.04 4.77
C ILE A 43 -2.86 -6.34 3.69
N LEU A 44 -4.12 -6.08 4.02
CA LEU A 44 -5.20 -6.10 3.04
C LEU A 44 -5.49 -4.67 2.62
N VAL A 45 -5.39 -4.39 1.32
CA VAL A 45 -5.66 -3.07 0.76
C VAL A 45 -6.99 -3.11 0.02
N VAL A 46 -7.90 -2.22 0.41
CA VAL A 46 -9.15 -2.00 -0.31
C VAL A 46 -9.03 -0.65 -1.00
N SER A 47 -9.04 -0.65 -2.33
CA SER A 47 -8.76 0.54 -3.12
C SER A 47 -9.83 0.77 -4.17
N ALA A 48 -10.17 2.04 -4.39
CA ALA A 48 -11.06 2.42 -5.49
C ALA A 48 -10.44 2.16 -6.86
N HIS A 49 -9.13 1.95 -6.94
CA HIS A 49 -8.45 1.57 -8.18
C HIS A 49 -8.62 0.09 -8.52
N TRP A 50 -9.15 -0.69 -7.60
CA TRP A 50 -9.41 -2.10 -7.82
C TRP A 50 -10.91 -2.34 -7.79
N GLU A 51 -11.47 -2.53 -8.96
CA GLU A 51 -12.90 -2.84 -9.12
C GLU A 51 -13.03 -4.10 -9.97
N SER A 52 -13.80 -5.04 -9.49
CA SER A 52 -14.01 -6.31 -10.19
C SER A 52 -15.34 -6.91 -9.83
N ALA A 53 -15.97 -7.56 -10.81
CA ALA A 53 -17.18 -8.33 -10.60
C ALA A 53 -16.95 -9.73 -11.19
N PRO A 54 -17.03 -10.80 -10.37
CA PRO A 54 -17.39 -10.80 -8.94
C PRO A 54 -16.30 -10.20 -8.04
N LEU A 55 -16.61 -10.08 -6.75
CA LEU A 55 -15.63 -9.62 -5.78
C LEU A 55 -14.39 -10.51 -5.85
N THR A 56 -13.24 -9.89 -6.04
CA THR A 56 -12.00 -10.61 -6.35
C THR A 56 -10.84 -10.03 -5.56
N ILE A 57 -9.97 -10.89 -5.07
CA ILE A 57 -8.69 -10.51 -4.48
C ILE A 57 -7.67 -10.45 -5.61
N GLY A 58 -6.79 -9.44 -5.57
CA GLY A 58 -5.70 -9.34 -6.52
C GLY A 58 -4.64 -10.41 -6.30
N SER A 59 -3.57 -10.35 -7.08
CA SER A 59 -2.47 -11.30 -6.96
C SER A 59 -1.82 -11.20 -5.58
N THR A 60 -1.55 -12.36 -4.98
CA THR A 60 -0.86 -12.45 -3.70
C THR A 60 0.59 -12.88 -3.85
N THR A 61 1.07 -13.03 -5.08
CA THR A 61 2.43 -13.45 -5.37
C THR A 61 3.44 -12.35 -5.08
N THR A 62 4.60 -12.74 -4.57
CA THR A 62 5.72 -11.81 -4.39
C THR A 62 6.13 -11.20 -5.72
N GLY A 63 6.40 -9.89 -5.72
CA GLY A 63 6.91 -9.22 -6.89
C GLY A 63 5.89 -8.92 -7.97
N THR A 64 4.60 -8.95 -7.64
CA THR A 64 3.56 -8.53 -8.60
C THR A 64 3.82 -7.10 -9.05
N PRO A 65 3.89 -6.83 -10.37
CA PRO A 65 4.18 -5.49 -10.87
C PRO A 65 3.12 -4.48 -10.47
N LEU A 66 3.55 -3.23 -10.32
CA LEU A 66 2.64 -2.11 -10.13
C LEU A 66 1.84 -1.84 -11.40
N VAL A 67 0.64 -1.34 -11.24
CA VAL A 67 -0.21 -0.86 -12.34
C VAL A 67 -0.22 0.66 -12.30
N TYR A 68 0.12 1.26 -13.43
CA TYR A 68 0.21 2.72 -13.55
C TYR A 68 -1.06 3.24 -14.21
N ASP A 69 -2.14 3.31 -13.44
CA ASP A 69 -3.47 3.64 -13.94
C ASP A 69 -3.77 5.14 -13.91
N PHE A 70 -2.78 5.95 -14.18
CA PHE A 70 -2.87 7.40 -14.21
C PHE A 70 -2.24 7.94 -15.50
N GLY A 71 -2.53 9.21 -15.81
CA GLY A 71 -1.98 9.88 -16.98
C GLY A 71 -1.64 11.33 -16.70
N GLY A 72 -0.85 11.93 -17.61
CA GLY A 72 -0.52 13.35 -17.52
C GLY A 72 0.57 13.70 -16.54
N PHE A 73 1.32 12.74 -16.03
CA PHE A 73 2.42 12.97 -15.10
C PHE A 73 3.77 12.74 -15.76
N PRO A 74 4.87 13.32 -15.19
CA PRO A 74 6.21 13.07 -15.70
C PRO A 74 6.54 11.58 -15.76
N ARG A 75 7.39 11.22 -16.72
CA ARG A 75 7.75 9.83 -17.00
C ARG A 75 8.27 9.08 -15.78
N ARG A 76 9.01 9.74 -14.91
CA ARG A 76 9.59 9.10 -13.73
C ARG A 76 8.56 8.44 -12.83
N PHE A 77 7.32 8.95 -12.80
CA PHE A 77 6.25 8.35 -11.99
C PHE A 77 5.75 7.03 -12.56
N TYR A 78 6.01 6.75 -13.84
CA TYR A 78 5.68 5.48 -14.48
C TYR A 78 6.82 4.47 -14.37
N GLU A 79 7.94 4.87 -13.77
CA GLU A 79 9.12 4.03 -13.63
C GLU A 79 9.36 3.60 -12.18
N VAL A 80 8.54 4.07 -11.26
CA VAL A 80 8.59 3.66 -9.85
C VAL A 80 8.24 2.18 -9.75
N THR A 81 9.01 1.44 -8.99
CA THR A 81 8.76 0.02 -8.76
C THR A 81 8.68 -0.27 -7.27
N TYR A 82 8.01 -1.36 -6.94
CA TYR A 82 7.93 -1.85 -5.57
C TYR A 82 7.82 -3.37 -5.60
N THR A 83 8.75 -4.04 -4.95
CA THR A 83 8.72 -5.50 -4.85
C THR A 83 7.86 -5.90 -3.65
N SER A 84 6.62 -6.23 -3.93
CA SER A 84 5.68 -6.64 -2.90
C SER A 84 6.06 -8.02 -2.35
N PRO A 85 6.03 -8.21 -1.02
CA PRO A 85 6.27 -9.53 -0.45
C PRO A 85 5.15 -10.53 -0.70
N GLY A 86 3.95 -10.05 -1.05
CA GLY A 86 2.80 -10.93 -1.21
C GLY A 86 2.26 -11.45 0.11
N ALA A 87 1.14 -12.14 0.07
CA ALA A 87 0.51 -12.72 1.26
C ALA A 87 -0.34 -13.95 0.89
N PRO A 88 0.26 -15.00 0.33
CA PRO A 88 -0.51 -16.15 -0.13
C PRO A 88 -1.23 -16.86 1.00
N ASP A 89 -0.66 -16.86 2.21
CA ASP A 89 -1.27 -17.57 3.34
C ASP A 89 -2.50 -16.84 3.88
N LEU A 90 -2.59 -15.54 3.68
CA LEU A 90 -3.76 -14.78 4.10
C LEU A 90 -4.91 -14.93 3.10
N ALA A 91 -4.57 -14.99 1.86
CA ALA A 91 -5.57 -15.11 0.80
C ALA A 91 -6.20 -16.52 0.75
#